data_97a5353a5a66c480b247aacc62c7d1fb
#
_entry.id   97a5353a5a66c480b247aacc62c7d1fb
#
_cell.length_a   1.000
_cell.length_b   1.000
_cell.length_c   1.000
_cell.angle_alpha   90.00
_cell.angle_beta   90.00
_cell.angle_gamma   90.00
#
_symmetry.space_group_name_H-M   'P 1'
#
loop_
_entity.id
_entity.type
_entity.pdbx_description
1 polymer ?
#
loop_
_entity_poly.entity_id
_entity_poly.type
_entity_poly.pdbx_seq_one_letter_code
_entity_poly.pdbx_strand_id
1 'polypeptide(L)'
;MSEVKKILLVNFGGIGDEILFLPVIKSVKAKYPNAEITLCLEPRSKSIVDLCPDINHVILADIKSKNKYLELLKFYFKALCGGFDLVVSSGSNKMIPVLLFFMGIKTRIGYDCGGFTTKLLTKAIKLNNQQFAGKMYHSLVAELTGDEYQNPSVKIDYSDTCKDMILIHPGVSKMSIRKNIIKSYGNEKWAELVELLLNRGEKVALAGGPDDDECIQEILKKVDGRENFYNFYGKTKNLKELGALMTGAKKVICCDSAPMHLALALNVPTIALFGPTDEKKLVPERDNVKVITANCDCRPCLWDKRMTSCDEKYCLKITNEQILENL
;
A
#
# COMPACT_ATOMS: atom_id res chain seq x y z
N MET A 1 8.32 -21.03 28.35
CA MET A 1 8.71 -19.87 27.49
C MET A 1 8.29 -18.61 28.22
N SER A 2 9.14 -17.60 28.33
CA SER A 2 8.74 -16.29 28.89
C SER A 2 7.58 -15.71 28.06
N GLU A 3 6.63 -15.08 28.71
CA GLU A 3 5.51 -14.40 28.08
C GLU A 3 6.04 -13.30 27.13
N VAL A 4 5.57 -13.27 25.89
CA VAL A 4 5.91 -12.22 24.92
C VAL A 4 5.04 -11.00 25.22
N LYS A 5 5.65 -9.90 25.64
CA LYS A 5 4.97 -8.66 26.06
C LYS A 5 5.15 -7.51 25.08
N LYS A 6 6.30 -7.42 24.42
CA LYS A 6 6.62 -6.31 23.50
C LYS A 6 7.11 -6.84 22.17
N ILE A 7 6.45 -6.46 21.11
CA ILE A 7 6.73 -6.93 19.76
C ILE A 7 7.09 -5.74 18.86
N LEU A 8 8.20 -5.87 18.15
CA LEU A 8 8.62 -4.93 17.13
C LEU A 8 8.32 -5.50 15.75
N LEU A 9 7.48 -4.84 14.98
CA LEU A 9 7.24 -5.13 13.57
C LEU A 9 7.93 -4.07 12.72
N VAL A 10 8.70 -4.49 11.72
CA VAL A 10 9.50 -3.58 10.88
C VAL A 10 9.10 -3.75 9.43
N ASN A 11 8.49 -2.72 8.86
CA ASN A 11 8.16 -2.65 7.44
C ASN A 11 8.48 -1.25 6.89
N PHE A 12 9.38 -1.16 5.92
CA PHE A 12 9.82 0.12 5.32
C PHE A 12 9.25 0.30 3.92
N GLY A 13 7.97 0.05 3.79
CA GLY A 13 7.23 0.19 2.55
C GLY A 13 6.58 1.56 2.35
N GLY A 14 5.85 1.70 1.24
CA GLY A 14 4.88 2.76 1.05
C GLY A 14 3.56 2.45 1.78
N ILE A 15 2.59 3.37 1.73
CA ILE A 15 1.27 3.17 2.34
C ILE A 15 0.61 1.87 1.85
N GLY A 16 0.74 1.56 0.54
CA GLY A 16 0.21 0.31 -0.02
C GLY A 16 0.86 -0.93 0.59
N ASP A 17 2.20 -0.91 0.78
CA ASP A 17 2.92 -2.01 1.42
C ASP A 17 2.49 -2.20 2.88
N GLU A 18 2.22 -1.11 3.60
CA GLU A 18 1.73 -1.18 4.99
C GLU A 18 0.31 -1.77 5.05
N ILE A 19 -0.57 -1.45 4.10
CA ILE A 19 -1.89 -2.09 4.01
C ILE A 19 -1.74 -3.59 3.72
N LEU A 20 -0.83 -3.97 2.83
CA LEU A 20 -0.52 -5.37 2.53
C LEU A 20 0.14 -6.11 3.72
N PHE A 21 0.72 -5.37 4.66
CA PHE A 21 1.33 -5.90 5.88
C PHE A 21 0.32 -6.08 7.05
N LEU A 22 -0.88 -5.52 6.96
CA LEU A 22 -1.91 -5.64 8.01
C LEU A 22 -2.20 -7.09 8.45
N PRO A 23 -2.23 -8.10 7.56
CA PRO A 23 -2.40 -9.49 7.97
C PRO A 23 -1.34 -9.97 8.97
N VAL A 24 -0.09 -9.51 8.83
CA VAL A 24 0.98 -9.83 9.78
C VAL A 24 0.66 -9.29 11.18
N ILE A 25 0.25 -8.01 11.23
CA ILE A 25 -0.10 -7.34 12.49
C ILE A 25 -1.25 -8.07 13.18
N LYS A 26 -2.31 -8.39 12.43
CA LYS A 26 -3.50 -9.09 12.96
C LYS A 26 -3.19 -10.49 13.48
N SER A 27 -2.43 -11.30 12.71
CA SER A 27 -2.04 -12.65 13.14
C SER A 27 -1.15 -12.61 14.37
N VAL A 28 -0.19 -11.67 14.45
CA VAL A 28 0.65 -11.49 15.63
C VAL A 28 -0.19 -11.06 16.85
N LYS A 29 -1.14 -10.13 16.66
CA LYS A 29 -2.02 -9.70 17.76
C LYS A 29 -2.96 -10.81 18.24
N ALA A 30 -3.49 -11.60 17.31
CA ALA A 30 -4.31 -12.77 17.66
C ALA A 30 -3.51 -13.81 18.48
N LYS A 31 -2.24 -14.05 18.12
CA LYS A 31 -1.34 -14.96 18.84
C LYS A 31 -0.93 -14.43 20.23
N TYR A 32 -0.72 -13.12 20.33
CA TYR A 32 -0.25 -12.45 21.54
C TYR A 32 -1.19 -11.29 21.91
N PRO A 33 -2.42 -11.57 22.40
CA PRO A 33 -3.45 -10.55 22.60
C PRO A 33 -3.07 -9.48 23.63
N ASN A 34 -2.24 -9.83 24.59
CA ASN A 34 -1.79 -8.91 25.65
C ASN A 34 -0.47 -8.18 25.30
N ALA A 35 0.17 -8.51 24.19
CA ALA A 35 1.42 -7.86 23.80
C ALA A 35 1.18 -6.48 23.22
N GLU A 36 2.09 -5.55 23.52
CA GLU A 36 2.19 -4.25 22.88
C GLU A 36 2.92 -4.38 21.55
N ILE A 37 2.28 -3.94 20.48
CA ILE A 37 2.86 -3.92 19.14
C ILE A 37 3.41 -2.53 18.82
N THR A 38 4.69 -2.47 18.54
CA THR A 38 5.36 -1.29 17.98
C THR A 38 5.61 -1.53 16.50
N LEU A 39 5.09 -0.66 15.64
CA LEU A 39 5.35 -0.69 14.20
C LEU A 39 6.46 0.31 13.86
N CYS A 40 7.54 -0.17 13.24
CA CYS A 40 8.58 0.69 12.67
C CYS A 40 8.37 0.83 11.17
N LEU A 41 8.19 2.06 10.69
CA LEU A 41 7.84 2.37 9.31
C LEU A 41 8.41 3.71 8.84
N GLU A 42 8.30 3.97 7.54
CA GLU A 42 8.69 5.26 6.98
C GLU A 42 7.69 6.38 7.36
N PRO A 43 8.16 7.65 7.56
CA PRO A 43 7.28 8.77 7.95
C PRO A 43 6.08 8.96 7.04
N ARG A 44 6.25 8.76 5.72
CA ARG A 44 5.18 8.90 4.70
C ARG A 44 4.06 7.89 4.85
N SER A 45 4.29 6.77 5.54
CA SER A 45 3.31 5.70 5.73
C SER A 45 2.64 5.74 7.10
N LYS A 46 2.92 6.78 7.90
CA LYS A 46 2.41 6.91 9.28
C LYS A 46 0.89 6.81 9.39
N SER A 47 0.16 7.27 8.39
CA SER A 47 -1.32 7.24 8.39
C SER A 47 -1.93 5.84 8.41
N ILE A 48 -1.14 4.76 8.23
CA ILE A 48 -1.63 3.38 8.42
C ILE A 48 -2.09 3.12 9.87
N VAL A 49 -1.54 3.84 10.83
CA VAL A 49 -1.89 3.71 12.25
C VAL A 49 -3.37 4.03 12.50
N ASP A 50 -3.93 4.96 11.73
CA ASP A 50 -5.33 5.35 11.82
C ASP A 50 -6.28 4.23 11.37
N LEU A 51 -5.76 3.23 10.67
CA LEU A 51 -6.51 2.09 10.11
C LEU A 51 -6.36 0.80 10.92
N CYS A 52 -5.42 0.73 11.86
CA CYS A 52 -5.12 -0.49 12.61
C CYS A 52 -4.97 -0.22 14.11
N PRO A 53 -6.04 -0.44 14.90
CA PRO A 53 -6.03 -0.20 16.34
C PRO A 53 -5.10 -1.14 17.13
N ASP A 54 -4.63 -2.22 16.50
CA ASP A 54 -3.69 -3.17 17.11
C ASP A 54 -2.26 -2.60 17.24
N ILE A 55 -1.96 -1.48 16.61
CA ILE A 55 -0.67 -0.80 16.71
C ILE A 55 -0.70 0.12 17.94
N ASN A 56 0.09 -0.23 18.97
CA ASN A 56 0.17 0.55 20.21
C ASN A 56 1.17 1.70 20.10
N HIS A 57 2.31 1.48 19.45
CA HIS A 57 3.40 2.45 19.34
C HIS A 57 3.98 2.49 17.93
N VAL A 58 4.64 3.62 17.61
CA VAL A 58 5.26 3.83 16.30
C VAL A 58 6.69 4.31 16.44
N ILE A 59 7.58 3.70 15.67
CA ILE A 59 8.92 4.20 15.44
C ILE A 59 9.01 4.66 13.98
N LEU A 60 9.28 5.96 13.78
CA LEU A 60 9.50 6.48 12.44
C LEU A 60 10.99 6.45 12.11
N ALA A 61 11.34 5.92 10.92
CA ALA A 61 12.70 5.90 10.42
C ALA A 61 12.71 6.17 8.91
N ASP A 62 13.24 7.33 8.52
CA ASP A 62 13.35 7.73 7.11
C ASP A 62 14.62 7.14 6.47
N ILE A 63 14.56 5.83 6.20
CA ILE A 63 15.70 5.08 5.61
C ILE A 63 15.94 5.41 4.13
N LYS A 64 15.09 6.22 3.51
CA LYS A 64 15.24 6.68 2.11
C LYS A 64 15.71 8.12 1.99
N SER A 65 15.89 8.80 3.13
CA SER A 65 16.46 10.15 3.19
C SER A 65 17.96 10.17 2.86
N LYS A 66 18.50 11.37 2.65
CA LYS A 66 19.97 11.57 2.52
C LYS A 66 20.71 11.14 3.79
N ASN A 67 20.06 11.23 4.95
CA ASN A 67 20.62 10.92 6.26
C ASN A 67 20.27 9.49 6.75
N LYS A 68 20.04 8.55 5.82
CA LYS A 68 19.59 7.18 6.11
C LYS A 68 20.38 6.45 7.20
N TYR A 69 21.68 6.67 7.30
CA TYR A 69 22.52 6.01 8.32
C TYR A 69 22.24 6.55 9.71
N LEU A 70 22.00 7.86 9.84
CA LEU A 70 21.61 8.48 11.10
C LEU A 70 20.22 8.00 11.54
N GLU A 71 19.29 7.89 10.60
CA GLU A 71 17.94 7.37 10.87
C GLU A 71 17.96 5.88 11.28
N LEU A 72 18.81 5.07 10.64
CA LEU A 72 19.04 3.68 11.05
C LEU A 72 19.66 3.59 12.45
N LEU A 73 20.59 4.49 12.78
CA LEU A 73 21.20 4.55 14.11
C LEU A 73 20.17 4.96 15.19
N LYS A 74 19.33 5.95 14.90
CA LYS A 74 18.22 6.34 15.79
C LYS A 74 17.24 5.19 15.99
N PHE A 75 16.87 4.50 14.92
CA PHE A 75 16.02 3.32 14.99
C PHE A 75 16.66 2.23 15.84
N TYR A 76 17.95 1.94 15.61
CA TYR A 76 18.71 0.95 16.40
C TYR A 76 18.64 1.25 17.90
N PHE A 77 18.96 2.47 18.34
CA PHE A 77 18.90 2.82 19.76
C PHE A 77 17.49 2.78 20.34
N LYS A 78 16.47 3.22 19.59
CA LYS A 78 15.07 3.10 20.03
C LYS A 78 14.67 1.64 20.20
N ALA A 79 15.08 0.77 19.29
CA ALA A 79 14.78 -0.65 19.37
C ALA A 79 15.54 -1.36 20.49
N LEU A 80 16.83 -1.02 20.68
CA LEU A 80 17.66 -1.54 21.78
C LEU A 80 17.08 -1.18 23.17
N CYS A 81 16.65 0.07 23.34
CA CYS A 81 16.05 0.57 24.59
C CYS A 81 14.57 0.14 24.77
N GLY A 82 13.92 -0.36 23.72
CA GLY A 82 12.49 -0.71 23.73
C GLY A 82 12.16 -1.96 24.54
N GLY A 83 13.14 -2.84 24.78
CA GLY A 83 12.95 -4.08 25.54
C GLY A 83 12.04 -5.08 24.85
N PHE A 84 12.16 -5.23 23.54
CA PHE A 84 11.33 -6.14 22.72
C PHE A 84 11.72 -7.61 22.92
N ASP A 85 10.70 -8.47 23.01
CA ASP A 85 10.84 -9.92 23.12
C ASP A 85 10.94 -10.59 21.77
N LEU A 86 10.22 -10.03 20.78
CA LEU A 86 10.08 -10.53 19.42
C LEU A 86 10.24 -9.38 18.42
N VAL A 87 10.98 -9.61 17.35
CA VAL A 87 10.98 -8.76 16.17
C VAL A 87 10.64 -9.55 14.91
N VAL A 88 9.78 -8.98 14.06
CA VAL A 88 9.49 -9.49 12.72
C VAL A 88 9.81 -8.39 11.72
N SER A 89 10.66 -8.68 10.73
CA SER A 89 11.05 -7.70 9.71
C SER A 89 10.80 -8.21 8.30
N SER A 90 10.16 -7.38 7.48
CA SER A 90 9.95 -7.63 6.04
C SER A 90 11.15 -7.22 5.17
N GLY A 91 12.18 -6.68 5.77
CA GLY A 91 13.38 -6.28 5.02
C GLY A 91 14.14 -7.48 4.45
N SER A 92 14.52 -7.40 3.17
CA SER A 92 15.26 -8.46 2.45
C SER A 92 16.73 -8.11 2.19
N ASN A 93 17.25 -7.06 2.83
CA ASN A 93 18.64 -6.66 2.71
C ASN A 93 19.50 -7.35 3.79
N LYS A 94 20.71 -7.81 3.42
CA LYS A 94 21.67 -8.47 4.34
C LYS A 94 22.02 -7.68 5.61
N MET A 95 21.87 -6.36 5.60
CA MET A 95 22.08 -5.51 6.78
C MET A 95 20.98 -5.68 7.84
N ILE A 96 19.79 -6.10 7.45
CA ILE A 96 18.65 -6.23 8.39
C ILE A 96 18.90 -7.29 9.44
N PRO A 97 19.24 -8.55 9.12
CA PRO A 97 19.57 -9.56 10.14
C PRO A 97 20.70 -9.12 11.08
N VAL A 98 21.71 -8.43 10.55
CA VAL A 98 22.81 -7.89 11.35
C VAL A 98 22.31 -6.87 12.37
N LEU A 99 21.50 -5.91 11.89
CA LEU A 99 20.92 -4.88 12.74
C LEU A 99 20.04 -5.50 13.84
N LEU A 100 19.16 -6.43 13.49
CA LEU A 100 18.28 -7.11 14.44
C LEU A 100 19.05 -7.90 15.50
N PHE A 101 20.16 -8.55 15.11
CA PHE A 101 21.01 -9.29 16.04
C PHE A 101 21.62 -8.37 17.10
N PHE A 102 22.18 -7.24 16.68
CA PHE A 102 22.81 -6.28 17.61
C PHE A 102 21.81 -5.51 18.48
N MET A 103 20.51 -5.53 18.15
CA MET A 103 19.46 -5.02 19.04
C MET A 103 19.23 -5.90 20.29
N GLY A 104 19.86 -7.09 20.37
CA GLY A 104 19.75 -7.97 21.53
C GLY A 104 18.38 -8.64 21.71
N ILE A 105 17.49 -8.56 20.71
CA ILE A 105 16.13 -9.13 20.77
C ILE A 105 16.25 -10.67 20.66
N LYS A 106 15.61 -11.39 21.56
CA LYS A 106 15.75 -12.85 21.67
C LYS A 106 15.19 -13.58 20.46
N THR A 107 13.98 -13.22 20.02
CA THR A 107 13.32 -13.85 18.87
C THR A 107 13.33 -12.89 17.68
N ARG A 108 14.01 -13.30 16.60
CA ARG A 108 14.22 -12.48 15.40
C ARG A 108 13.77 -13.25 14.16
N ILE A 109 12.69 -12.80 13.56
CA ILE A 109 12.09 -13.38 12.35
C ILE A 109 12.29 -12.42 11.18
N GLY A 110 12.73 -12.93 10.06
CA GLY A 110 12.95 -12.14 8.85
C GLY A 110 13.17 -13.03 7.64
N TYR A 111 13.29 -12.40 6.47
CA TYR A 111 13.62 -13.14 5.26
C TYR A 111 15.06 -13.64 5.28
N ASP A 112 15.25 -14.82 4.71
CA ASP A 112 16.57 -15.38 4.46
C ASP A 112 17.31 -14.51 3.43
N CYS A 113 18.37 -13.84 3.88
CA CYS A 113 19.21 -13.00 3.04
C CYS A 113 20.47 -13.72 2.55
N GLY A 114 20.62 -15.00 2.88
CA GLY A 114 21.74 -15.87 2.50
C GLY A 114 23.02 -15.68 3.31
N GLY A 115 23.88 -16.71 3.25
CA GLY A 115 25.18 -16.71 3.91
C GLY A 115 25.09 -16.70 5.43
N PHE A 116 26.07 -16.07 6.10
CA PHE A 116 26.13 -16.03 7.56
C PHE A 116 24.96 -15.21 8.19
N THR A 117 24.36 -14.29 7.43
CA THR A 117 23.28 -13.41 7.96
C THR A 117 22.01 -14.19 8.30
N THR A 118 21.76 -15.31 7.63
CA THR A 118 20.67 -16.25 7.96
C THR A 118 20.80 -16.75 9.41
N LYS A 119 22.04 -17.02 9.88
CA LYS A 119 22.32 -17.52 11.23
C LYS A 119 22.10 -16.46 12.34
N LEU A 120 21.98 -15.19 11.98
CA LEU A 120 21.69 -14.10 12.90
C LEU A 120 20.19 -13.97 13.22
N LEU A 121 19.33 -14.59 12.41
CA LEU A 121 17.90 -14.74 12.71
C LEU A 121 17.67 -15.99 13.55
N THR A 122 16.67 -15.95 14.41
CA THR A 122 16.19 -17.17 15.11
C THR A 122 15.29 -17.98 14.18
N LYS A 123 14.63 -17.31 13.23
CA LYS A 123 13.86 -17.93 12.16
C LYS A 123 14.03 -17.14 10.87
N ALA A 124 14.64 -17.77 9.89
CA ALA A 124 14.82 -17.22 8.56
C ALA A 124 13.78 -17.83 7.60
N ILE A 125 12.98 -16.98 6.98
CA ILE A 125 11.90 -17.38 6.08
C ILE A 125 12.35 -17.18 4.63
N LYS A 126 12.17 -18.18 3.78
CA LYS A 126 12.48 -18.05 2.35
C LYS A 126 11.54 -17.04 1.70
N LEU A 127 12.12 -15.99 1.11
CA LEU A 127 11.34 -14.99 0.38
C LEU A 127 10.77 -15.59 -0.92
N ASN A 128 9.46 -15.57 -1.05
CA ASN A 128 8.76 -15.87 -2.31
C ASN A 128 8.10 -14.59 -2.83
N ASN A 129 8.77 -13.91 -3.76
CA ASN A 129 8.27 -12.68 -4.39
C ASN A 129 7.45 -12.92 -5.66
N GLN A 130 7.11 -14.19 -5.98
CA GLN A 130 6.28 -14.56 -7.13
C GLN A 130 4.80 -14.73 -6.76
N GLN A 131 4.44 -14.46 -5.53
CA GLN A 131 3.07 -14.53 -5.03
C GLN A 131 2.52 -13.14 -4.66
N PHE A 132 1.21 -13.09 -4.37
CA PHE A 132 0.58 -11.88 -3.84
C PHE A 132 1.33 -11.34 -2.62
N ALA A 133 1.62 -10.04 -2.60
CA ALA A 133 2.49 -9.44 -1.59
C ALA A 133 1.94 -9.56 -0.15
N GLY A 134 0.60 -9.56 0.03
CA GLY A 134 0.00 -9.84 1.34
C GLY A 134 0.35 -11.23 1.86
N LYS A 135 0.30 -12.27 1.00
CA LYS A 135 0.72 -13.64 1.34
C LYS A 135 2.23 -13.70 1.59
N MET A 136 3.00 -12.99 0.77
CA MET A 136 4.46 -12.89 0.94
C MET A 136 4.81 -12.35 2.33
N TYR A 137 4.21 -11.23 2.75
CA TYR A 137 4.45 -10.68 4.09
C TYR A 137 3.98 -11.61 5.20
N HIS A 138 2.78 -12.19 5.07
CA HIS A 138 2.23 -13.10 6.08
C HIS A 138 3.09 -14.36 6.29
N SER A 139 3.81 -14.82 5.27
CA SER A 139 4.72 -15.97 5.41
C SER A 139 5.77 -15.80 6.51
N LEU A 140 6.12 -14.55 6.88
CA LEU A 140 7.04 -14.26 7.99
C LEU A 140 6.52 -14.80 9.34
N VAL A 141 5.20 -14.82 9.52
CA VAL A 141 4.58 -15.16 10.81
C VAL A 141 3.73 -16.42 10.77
N ALA A 142 3.44 -16.98 9.59
CA ALA A 142 2.55 -18.13 9.42
C ALA A 142 2.88 -19.31 10.35
N GLU A 143 4.15 -19.67 10.43
CA GLU A 143 4.59 -20.76 11.31
C GLU A 143 4.60 -20.40 12.81
N LEU A 144 4.79 -19.10 13.13
CA LEU A 144 4.75 -18.59 14.50
C LEU A 144 3.32 -18.57 15.02
N THR A 145 2.39 -18.13 14.19
CA THR A 145 0.99 -17.94 14.60
C THR A 145 0.15 -19.18 14.41
N GLY A 146 0.46 -19.99 13.40
CA GLY A 146 -0.34 -21.13 12.96
C GLY A 146 -1.60 -20.73 12.21
N ASP A 147 -1.77 -19.44 11.89
CA ASP A 147 -2.94 -18.90 11.21
C ASP A 147 -2.86 -19.09 9.70
N GLU A 148 -4.00 -19.33 9.08
CA GLU A 148 -4.14 -19.23 7.64
C GLU A 148 -4.14 -17.75 7.21
N TYR A 149 -3.58 -17.51 6.02
CA TYR A 149 -3.55 -16.17 5.44
C TYR A 149 -4.96 -15.61 5.20
N GLN A 150 -5.18 -14.39 5.65
CA GLN A 150 -6.38 -13.60 5.35
C GLN A 150 -5.98 -12.37 4.52
N ASN A 151 -6.82 -12.01 3.54
CA ASN A 151 -6.59 -10.80 2.77
C ASN A 151 -6.59 -9.53 3.67
N PRO A 152 -5.82 -8.50 3.33
CA PRO A 152 -5.87 -7.23 4.06
C PRO A 152 -7.30 -6.74 4.19
N SER A 153 -7.69 -6.36 5.41
CA SER A 153 -9.00 -5.80 5.68
C SER A 153 -8.92 -4.69 6.72
N VAL A 154 -9.69 -3.63 6.49
CA VAL A 154 -9.79 -2.45 7.35
C VAL A 154 -11.27 -2.25 7.70
N LYS A 155 -11.54 -1.83 8.92
CA LYS A 155 -12.89 -1.46 9.36
C LYS A 155 -12.96 0.06 9.50
N ILE A 156 -13.83 0.66 8.72
CA ILE A 156 -14.19 2.09 8.78
C ILE A 156 -15.70 2.14 8.75
N ASP A 157 -16.29 3.01 9.57
CA ASP A 157 -17.73 3.19 9.57
C ASP A 157 -18.23 3.67 8.21
N TYR A 158 -19.37 3.16 7.80
CA TYR A 158 -19.99 3.53 6.53
C TYR A 158 -20.32 5.03 6.52
N SER A 159 -20.10 5.68 5.38
CA SER A 159 -20.42 7.08 5.15
C SER A 159 -21.27 7.25 3.89
N ASP A 160 -22.38 7.95 4.00
CA ASP A 160 -23.25 8.29 2.87
C ASP A 160 -22.67 9.37 1.95
N THR A 161 -21.52 9.96 2.29
CA THR A 161 -20.95 11.13 1.59
C THR A 161 -20.79 10.89 0.08
N CYS A 162 -20.35 9.69 -0.31
CA CYS A 162 -20.18 9.30 -1.72
C CYS A 162 -21.21 8.26 -2.17
N LYS A 163 -22.41 8.25 -1.54
CA LYS A 163 -23.45 7.27 -1.88
C LYS A 163 -23.85 7.36 -3.35
N ASP A 164 -23.86 6.19 -4.00
CA ASP A 164 -24.17 6.03 -5.42
C ASP A 164 -23.22 6.77 -6.39
N MET A 165 -22.04 7.20 -5.92
CA MET A 165 -21.05 7.88 -6.74
C MET A 165 -19.92 6.94 -7.18
N ILE A 166 -19.38 7.21 -8.37
CA ILE A 166 -18.10 6.65 -8.79
C ILE A 166 -17.00 7.57 -8.23
N LEU A 167 -16.18 7.03 -7.31
CA LEU A 167 -15.08 7.79 -6.73
C LEU A 167 -13.81 7.58 -7.57
N ILE A 168 -13.26 8.66 -8.08
CA ILE A 168 -12.02 8.69 -8.84
C ILE A 168 -10.89 9.20 -7.95
N HIS A 169 -9.79 8.42 -7.89
CA HIS A 169 -8.53 8.83 -7.30
C HIS A 169 -7.43 8.70 -8.37
N PRO A 170 -7.12 9.77 -9.12
CA PRO A 170 -6.33 9.68 -10.35
C PRO A 170 -4.83 9.57 -10.11
N GLY A 171 -4.37 9.90 -8.90
CA GLY A 171 -2.98 10.16 -8.61
C GLY A 171 -2.11 8.95 -8.39
N VAL A 172 -0.82 9.20 -8.54
CA VAL A 172 0.27 8.30 -8.16
C VAL A 172 1.30 9.09 -7.34
N SER A 173 2.03 8.44 -6.43
CA SER A 173 2.94 9.15 -5.54
C SER A 173 4.03 9.93 -6.30
N LYS A 174 4.33 11.16 -5.88
CA LYS A 174 5.46 11.97 -6.40
C LYS A 174 6.80 11.24 -6.33
N MET A 175 6.97 10.34 -5.35
CA MET A 175 8.17 9.51 -5.27
C MET A 175 8.27 8.54 -6.46
N SER A 176 7.15 7.97 -6.92
CA SER A 176 7.14 7.15 -8.13
C SER A 176 7.55 7.97 -9.34
N ILE A 177 6.99 9.17 -9.49
CA ILE A 177 7.33 10.09 -10.58
C ILE A 177 8.82 10.45 -10.56
N ARG A 178 9.35 10.87 -9.39
CA ARG A 178 10.78 11.22 -9.21
C ARG A 178 11.74 10.07 -9.50
N LYS A 179 11.29 8.82 -9.30
CA LYS A 179 12.06 7.61 -9.59
C LYS A 179 11.83 7.09 -11.01
N ASN A 180 11.15 7.87 -11.84
CA ASN A 180 10.72 7.49 -13.18
C ASN A 180 9.97 6.14 -13.23
N ILE A 181 9.15 5.88 -12.20
CA ILE A 181 8.24 4.73 -12.14
C ILE A 181 6.92 5.19 -12.71
N ILE A 182 6.71 4.90 -13.97
CA ILE A 182 5.58 5.40 -14.74
C ILE A 182 4.35 4.55 -14.49
N LYS A 183 3.44 5.04 -13.64
CA LYS A 183 2.18 4.37 -13.29
C LYS A 183 0.95 5.24 -13.59
N SER A 184 1.14 6.49 -13.97
CA SER A 184 0.04 7.43 -14.23
C SER A 184 -0.68 7.09 -15.51
N TYR A 185 -2.01 7.08 -15.47
CA TYR A 185 -2.87 6.91 -16.65
C TYR A 185 -2.79 8.11 -17.63
N GLY A 186 -2.47 9.28 -17.11
CA GLY A 186 -2.35 10.54 -17.84
C GLY A 186 -3.45 11.54 -17.47
N ASN A 187 -3.06 12.81 -17.33
CA ASN A 187 -3.95 13.84 -16.81
C ASN A 187 -5.15 14.10 -17.74
N GLU A 188 -4.89 14.20 -19.04
CA GLU A 188 -5.93 14.43 -20.06
C GLU A 188 -6.92 13.26 -20.10
N LYS A 189 -6.43 12.02 -20.09
CA LYS A 189 -7.29 10.83 -20.11
C LYS A 189 -8.19 10.74 -18.88
N TRP A 190 -7.68 11.11 -17.70
CA TRP A 190 -8.50 11.19 -16.50
C TRP A 190 -9.60 12.24 -16.65
N ALA A 191 -9.29 13.42 -17.18
CA ALA A 191 -10.26 14.47 -17.40
C ALA A 191 -11.34 14.07 -18.41
N GLU A 192 -10.95 13.40 -19.50
CA GLU A 192 -11.88 12.82 -20.48
C GLU A 192 -12.76 11.72 -19.88
N LEU A 193 -12.20 10.84 -19.05
CA LEU A 193 -12.97 9.78 -18.38
C LEU A 193 -14.06 10.39 -17.48
N VAL A 194 -13.69 11.39 -16.66
CA VAL A 194 -14.67 12.06 -15.79
C VAL A 194 -15.78 12.71 -16.62
N GLU A 195 -15.42 13.38 -17.69
CA GLU A 195 -16.40 14.00 -18.60
C GLU A 195 -17.35 12.95 -19.24
N LEU A 196 -16.81 11.82 -19.70
CA LEU A 196 -17.59 10.72 -20.26
C LEU A 196 -18.55 10.09 -19.24
N LEU A 197 -18.11 9.93 -17.98
CA LEU A 197 -18.95 9.42 -16.89
C LEU A 197 -20.12 10.38 -16.60
N LEU A 198 -19.85 11.67 -16.50
CA LEU A 198 -20.88 12.69 -16.30
C LEU A 198 -21.87 12.75 -17.47
N ASN A 199 -21.39 12.61 -18.71
CA ASN A 199 -22.25 12.57 -19.91
C ASN A 199 -23.15 11.32 -19.95
N ARG A 200 -22.77 10.24 -19.25
CA ARG A 200 -23.60 9.02 -19.05
C ARG A 200 -24.59 9.16 -17.88
N GLY A 201 -24.62 10.30 -17.19
CA GLY A 201 -25.47 10.54 -16.04
C GLY A 201 -24.97 9.95 -14.72
N GLU A 202 -23.73 9.46 -14.68
CA GLU A 202 -23.12 8.97 -13.44
C GLU A 202 -22.79 10.14 -12.50
N LYS A 203 -22.91 9.90 -11.19
CA LYS A 203 -22.40 10.84 -10.17
C LYS A 203 -20.93 10.54 -9.94
N VAL A 204 -20.07 11.54 -10.06
CA VAL A 204 -18.62 11.38 -9.94
C VAL A 204 -18.08 12.17 -8.77
N ALA A 205 -17.40 11.49 -7.85
CA ALA A 205 -16.63 12.07 -6.76
C ALA A 205 -15.13 12.05 -7.13
N LEU A 206 -14.46 13.19 -7.03
CA LEU A 206 -13.03 13.32 -7.26
C LEU A 206 -12.31 13.48 -5.93
N ALA A 207 -11.42 12.56 -5.57
CA ALA A 207 -10.58 12.64 -4.37
C ALA A 207 -9.10 12.60 -4.73
N GLY A 208 -8.27 13.18 -3.88
CA GLY A 208 -6.82 13.15 -4.01
C GLY A 208 -6.14 14.02 -2.98
N GLY A 209 -4.83 13.86 -2.87
CA GLY A 209 -3.96 14.60 -1.97
C GLY A 209 -3.05 15.60 -2.71
N PRO A 210 -2.13 16.26 -1.98
CA PRO A 210 -1.21 17.26 -2.57
C PRO A 210 -0.29 16.71 -3.66
N ASP A 211 -0.08 15.37 -3.69
CA ASP A 211 0.74 14.74 -4.73
C ASP A 211 0.01 14.69 -6.08
N ASP A 212 -1.31 14.81 -6.07
CA ASP A 212 -2.19 14.61 -7.22
C ASP A 212 -2.62 15.93 -7.87
N ASP A 213 -2.16 17.08 -7.33
CA ASP A 213 -2.63 18.42 -7.68
C ASP A 213 -2.65 18.67 -9.20
N GLU A 214 -1.55 18.41 -9.89
CA GLU A 214 -1.45 18.66 -11.34
C GLU A 214 -2.54 17.92 -12.13
N CYS A 215 -2.75 16.65 -11.83
CA CYS A 215 -3.78 15.83 -12.49
C CYS A 215 -5.20 16.33 -12.14
N ILE A 216 -5.44 16.68 -10.89
CA ILE A 216 -6.73 17.16 -10.42
C ILE A 216 -7.08 18.50 -11.02
N GLN A 217 -6.13 19.45 -11.12
CA GLN A 217 -6.38 20.73 -11.76
C GLN A 217 -6.76 20.56 -13.24
N GLU A 218 -6.16 19.58 -13.95
CA GLU A 218 -6.52 19.30 -15.33
C GLU A 218 -7.95 18.75 -15.46
N ILE A 219 -8.38 17.91 -14.53
CA ILE A 219 -9.77 17.43 -14.45
C ILE A 219 -10.72 18.60 -14.17
N LEU A 220 -10.43 19.43 -13.17
CA LEU A 220 -11.28 20.55 -12.76
C LEU A 220 -11.48 21.56 -13.88
N LYS A 221 -10.46 21.85 -14.71
CA LYS A 221 -10.62 22.74 -15.87
C LYS A 221 -11.76 22.32 -16.82
N LYS A 222 -12.03 21.00 -16.93
CA LYS A 222 -13.07 20.48 -17.84
C LYS A 222 -14.44 20.33 -17.19
N VAL A 223 -14.47 20.03 -15.88
CA VAL A 223 -15.72 19.54 -15.27
C VAL A 223 -16.17 20.28 -14.01
N ASP A 224 -15.40 21.28 -13.54
CA ASP A 224 -15.79 22.03 -12.34
C ASP A 224 -17.12 22.75 -12.55
N GLY A 225 -17.98 22.69 -11.54
CA GLY A 225 -19.34 23.25 -11.61
C GLY A 225 -20.36 22.46 -12.43
N ARG A 226 -19.98 21.30 -13.03
CA ARG A 226 -20.96 20.44 -13.73
C ARG A 226 -21.89 19.74 -12.73
N GLU A 227 -23.12 19.52 -13.14
CA GLU A 227 -24.10 18.71 -12.41
C GLU A 227 -23.54 17.29 -12.21
N ASN A 228 -23.83 16.67 -11.07
CA ASN A 228 -23.36 15.34 -10.66
C ASN A 228 -21.83 15.20 -10.47
N PHE A 229 -21.08 16.30 -10.44
CA PHE A 229 -19.67 16.32 -10.11
C PHE A 229 -19.45 16.83 -8.69
N TYR A 230 -18.69 16.06 -7.88
CA TYR A 230 -18.44 16.34 -6.47
C TYR A 230 -16.95 16.38 -6.20
N ASN A 231 -16.42 17.55 -5.86
CA ASN A 231 -14.99 17.74 -5.61
C ASN A 231 -14.66 17.55 -4.13
N PHE A 232 -13.89 16.49 -3.83
CA PHE A 232 -13.34 16.17 -2.51
C PHE A 232 -11.82 16.35 -2.45
N TYR A 233 -11.20 16.95 -3.45
CA TYR A 233 -9.77 17.23 -3.44
C TYR A 233 -9.38 18.06 -2.21
N GLY A 234 -8.35 17.60 -1.48
CA GLY A 234 -7.86 18.26 -0.28
C GLY A 234 -8.81 18.23 0.93
N LYS A 235 -9.98 17.57 0.83
CA LYS A 235 -10.96 17.49 1.93
C LYS A 235 -10.68 16.32 2.89
N THR A 236 -9.83 15.38 2.51
CA THR A 236 -9.40 14.27 3.38
C THR A 236 -8.00 14.53 3.92
N LYS A 237 -7.82 14.42 5.23
CA LYS A 237 -6.56 14.70 5.92
C LYS A 237 -5.71 13.45 6.16
N ASN A 238 -6.32 12.27 6.12
CA ASN A 238 -5.70 10.99 6.42
C ASN A 238 -6.38 9.84 5.67
N LEU A 239 -5.82 8.63 5.79
CA LEU A 239 -6.36 7.43 5.13
C LEU A 239 -7.73 7.04 5.67
N LYS A 240 -8.04 7.31 6.94
CA LYS A 240 -9.34 6.97 7.54
C LYS A 240 -10.46 7.82 6.91
N GLU A 241 -10.21 9.11 6.73
CA GLU A 241 -11.17 10.01 6.06
C GLU A 241 -11.35 9.66 4.58
N LEU A 242 -10.26 9.34 3.86
CA LEU A 242 -10.35 8.84 2.48
C LEU A 242 -11.13 7.53 2.42
N GLY A 243 -10.86 6.61 3.35
CA GLY A 243 -11.58 5.36 3.47
C GLY A 243 -13.08 5.57 3.73
N ALA A 244 -13.45 6.53 4.57
CA ALA A 244 -14.85 6.86 4.81
C ALA A 244 -15.57 7.33 3.53
N LEU A 245 -14.92 8.14 2.68
CA LEU A 245 -15.48 8.45 1.34
C LEU A 245 -15.68 7.19 0.50
N MET A 246 -14.71 6.26 0.55
CA MET A 246 -14.75 5.03 -0.23
C MET A 246 -15.88 4.08 0.21
N THR A 247 -16.19 4.01 1.52
CA THR A 247 -17.20 3.05 2.04
C THR A 247 -18.59 3.25 1.46
N GLY A 248 -18.96 4.47 1.08
CA GLY A 248 -20.24 4.77 0.43
C GLY A 248 -20.20 4.74 -1.09
N ALA A 249 -19.01 4.66 -1.69
CA ALA A 249 -18.90 4.74 -3.14
C ALA A 249 -19.47 3.50 -3.83
N LYS A 250 -20.22 3.71 -4.92
CA LYS A 250 -20.68 2.66 -5.83
C LYS A 250 -19.49 1.86 -6.41
N LYS A 251 -18.42 2.57 -6.73
CA LYS A 251 -17.19 2.02 -7.30
C LYS A 251 -16.02 3.00 -7.12
N VAL A 252 -14.82 2.50 -6.94
CA VAL A 252 -13.58 3.27 -6.95
C VAL A 252 -12.83 3.01 -8.25
N ILE A 253 -12.35 4.06 -8.92
CA ILE A 253 -11.47 3.94 -10.10
C ILE A 253 -10.14 4.63 -9.77
N CYS A 254 -9.05 3.90 -9.86
CA CYS A 254 -7.72 4.41 -9.52
C CYS A 254 -6.59 3.67 -10.24
N CYS A 255 -5.39 4.23 -10.20
CA CYS A 255 -4.18 3.52 -10.62
C CYS A 255 -3.68 2.54 -9.55
N ASP A 256 -2.64 1.76 -9.88
CA ASP A 256 -1.84 0.98 -8.93
C ASP A 256 -1.12 1.92 -7.93
N SER A 257 -1.81 2.26 -6.87
CA SER A 257 -1.40 3.20 -5.83
C SER A 257 -2.02 2.86 -4.47
N ALA A 258 -1.65 3.58 -3.42
CA ALA A 258 -2.16 3.32 -2.07
C ALA A 258 -3.69 3.37 -1.94
N PRO A 259 -4.43 4.28 -2.59
CA PRO A 259 -5.89 4.27 -2.61
C PRO A 259 -6.51 2.97 -3.14
N MET A 260 -5.88 2.31 -4.13
CA MET A 260 -6.31 1.00 -4.60
C MET A 260 -6.29 -0.03 -3.45
N HIS A 261 -5.16 -0.13 -2.75
CA HIS A 261 -5.02 -1.07 -1.64
C HIS A 261 -6.02 -0.77 -0.51
N LEU A 262 -6.31 0.51 -0.26
CA LEU A 262 -7.31 0.91 0.73
C LEU A 262 -8.72 0.49 0.30
N ALA A 263 -9.12 0.76 -0.95
CA ALA A 263 -10.42 0.35 -1.48
C ALA A 263 -10.60 -1.17 -1.42
N LEU A 264 -9.57 -1.93 -1.78
CA LEU A 264 -9.56 -3.39 -1.69
C LEU A 264 -9.63 -3.89 -0.24
N ALA A 265 -8.94 -3.25 0.70
CA ALA A 265 -8.99 -3.60 2.12
C ALA A 265 -10.35 -3.28 2.77
N LEU A 266 -11.07 -2.29 2.24
CA LEU A 266 -12.45 -1.94 2.60
C LEU A 266 -13.51 -2.79 1.87
N ASN A 267 -13.09 -3.66 0.95
CA ASN A 267 -13.97 -4.49 0.11
C ASN A 267 -14.91 -3.66 -0.80
N VAL A 268 -14.49 -2.47 -1.22
CA VAL A 268 -15.26 -1.62 -2.14
C VAL A 268 -15.04 -2.09 -3.59
N PRO A 269 -16.10 -2.14 -4.45
CA PRO A 269 -15.93 -2.45 -5.85
C PRO A 269 -14.93 -1.51 -6.52
N THR A 270 -13.91 -2.08 -7.19
CA THR A 270 -12.76 -1.28 -7.66
C THR A 270 -12.41 -1.62 -9.10
N ILE A 271 -12.14 -0.59 -9.90
CA ILE A 271 -11.44 -0.68 -11.18
C ILE A 271 -10.02 -0.17 -10.97
N ALA A 272 -9.04 -1.02 -11.17
CA ALA A 272 -7.63 -0.72 -10.97
C ALA A 272 -6.87 -0.69 -12.31
N LEU A 273 -6.24 0.45 -12.62
CA LEU A 273 -5.49 0.63 -13.86
C LEU A 273 -4.03 0.26 -13.62
N PHE A 274 -3.54 -0.73 -14.36
CA PHE A 274 -2.19 -1.24 -14.22
C PHE A 274 -1.34 -0.98 -15.46
N GLY A 275 -0.20 -0.35 -15.24
CA GLY A 275 0.84 -0.16 -16.24
C GLY A 275 1.96 -1.21 -16.10
N PRO A 276 3.18 -0.82 -15.69
CA PRO A 276 4.37 -1.68 -15.70
C PRO A 276 4.44 -2.71 -14.58
N THR A 277 3.56 -2.62 -13.59
CA THR A 277 3.54 -3.50 -12.41
C THR A 277 2.74 -4.78 -12.67
N ASP A 278 3.05 -5.82 -11.91
CA ASP A 278 2.35 -7.11 -11.96
C ASP A 278 1.15 -7.09 -11.00
N GLU A 279 -0.04 -7.08 -11.55
CA GLU A 279 -1.29 -7.10 -10.81
C GLU A 279 -1.44 -8.35 -9.93
N LYS A 280 -0.92 -9.49 -10.35
CA LYS A 280 -0.98 -10.75 -9.58
C LYS A 280 -0.24 -10.66 -8.25
N LYS A 281 0.75 -9.75 -8.17
CA LYS A 281 1.50 -9.49 -6.95
C LYS A 281 0.84 -8.43 -6.04
N LEU A 282 -0.08 -7.62 -6.57
CA LEU A 282 -0.63 -6.46 -5.86
C LEU A 282 -2.13 -6.50 -5.61
N VAL A 283 -2.87 -7.30 -6.38
CA VAL A 283 -4.32 -7.44 -6.26
C VAL A 283 -4.65 -8.84 -5.73
N PRO A 284 -5.41 -8.95 -4.64
CA PRO A 284 -5.91 -10.25 -4.18
C PRO A 284 -6.95 -10.79 -5.15
N GLU A 285 -7.07 -12.10 -5.24
CA GLU A 285 -8.16 -12.76 -5.97
C GLU A 285 -9.49 -12.43 -5.30
N ARG A 286 -10.33 -11.62 -5.97
CA ARG A 286 -11.66 -11.19 -5.53
C ARG A 286 -12.54 -10.85 -6.73
N ASP A 287 -13.84 -11.10 -6.61
CA ASP A 287 -14.81 -10.84 -7.67
C ASP A 287 -15.14 -9.35 -7.84
N ASN A 288 -14.97 -8.57 -6.79
CA ASN A 288 -15.30 -7.14 -6.78
C ASN A 288 -14.18 -6.21 -7.27
N VAL A 289 -13.12 -6.77 -7.87
CA VAL A 289 -12.05 -5.98 -8.48
C VAL A 289 -11.91 -6.31 -9.96
N LYS A 290 -11.87 -5.27 -10.79
CA LYS A 290 -11.52 -5.35 -12.20
C LYS A 290 -10.17 -4.70 -12.43
N VAL A 291 -9.24 -5.48 -12.94
CA VAL A 291 -7.92 -4.95 -13.35
C VAL A 291 -7.96 -4.67 -14.84
N ILE A 292 -7.62 -3.45 -15.22
CA ILE A 292 -7.52 -3.03 -16.61
C ILE A 292 -6.06 -2.77 -16.96
N THR A 293 -5.61 -3.39 -18.04
CA THR A 293 -4.26 -3.31 -18.56
C THR A 293 -4.29 -3.05 -20.05
N ALA A 294 -3.26 -2.37 -20.57
CA ALA A 294 -3.07 -2.31 -22.00
C ALA A 294 -2.53 -3.64 -22.53
N ASN A 295 -2.92 -4.00 -23.75
CA ASN A 295 -2.38 -5.18 -24.43
C ASN A 295 -0.96 -4.86 -24.96
N CYS A 296 0.07 -5.33 -24.23
CA CYS A 296 1.46 -5.18 -24.64
C CYS A 296 2.34 -6.28 -24.01
N ASP A 297 3.33 -6.75 -24.76
CA ASP A 297 4.21 -7.85 -24.36
C ASP A 297 5.30 -7.43 -23.36
N CYS A 298 5.49 -6.13 -23.16
CA CYS A 298 6.55 -5.59 -22.30
C CYS A 298 6.20 -5.57 -20.82
N ARG A 299 4.97 -5.92 -20.41
CA ARG A 299 4.55 -5.96 -19.01
C ARG A 299 4.46 -7.40 -18.46
N PRO A 300 4.65 -7.61 -17.15
CA PRO A 300 5.16 -6.64 -16.17
C PRO A 300 6.67 -6.44 -16.31
N CYS A 301 7.18 -5.23 -16.10
CA CYS A 301 8.61 -4.94 -16.24
C CYS A 301 9.25 -4.28 -15.01
N LEU A 302 8.46 -3.77 -14.08
CA LEU A 302 8.99 -2.91 -13.02
C LEU A 302 9.88 -3.64 -12.02
N TRP A 303 9.64 -4.91 -11.70
CA TRP A 303 10.38 -5.64 -10.68
C TRP A 303 11.47 -6.55 -11.22
N ASP A 304 11.31 -7.04 -12.43
CA ASP A 304 12.28 -7.95 -13.05
C ASP A 304 13.33 -7.18 -13.88
N LYS A 305 12.91 -6.11 -14.53
CA LYS A 305 13.76 -5.28 -15.39
C LYS A 305 13.40 -3.81 -15.15
N ARG A 306 13.64 -3.27 -13.98
CA ARG A 306 13.29 -1.89 -13.69
C ARG A 306 13.68 -0.95 -14.84
N MET A 307 12.78 -0.81 -15.80
CA MET A 307 12.94 0.08 -16.92
C MET A 307 12.65 1.50 -16.45
N THR A 308 13.71 2.25 -16.21
CA THR A 308 13.66 3.67 -15.85
C THR A 308 13.59 4.57 -17.08
N SER A 309 13.73 4.00 -18.29
CA SER A 309 13.70 4.70 -19.56
C SER A 309 12.81 3.93 -20.54
N CYS A 310 11.50 4.15 -20.45
CA CYS A 310 10.56 3.64 -21.43
C CYS A 310 9.86 4.84 -22.09
N ASP A 311 10.26 5.18 -23.29
CA ASP A 311 9.70 6.32 -24.05
C ASP A 311 8.31 5.99 -24.59
N GLU A 312 8.07 4.74 -24.99
CA GLU A 312 6.85 4.31 -25.66
C GLU A 312 5.64 4.12 -24.74
N LYS A 313 5.86 3.72 -23.49
CA LYS A 313 4.84 3.55 -22.45
C LYS A 313 3.59 2.76 -22.90
N TYR A 314 3.78 1.72 -23.72
CA TYR A 314 2.66 0.93 -24.26
C TYR A 314 1.73 0.40 -23.19
N CYS A 315 2.28 0.01 -22.01
CA CYS A 315 1.49 -0.48 -20.89
C CYS A 315 0.53 0.55 -20.29
N LEU A 316 0.62 1.81 -20.64
CA LEU A 316 -0.29 2.89 -20.23
C LEU A 316 -1.26 3.32 -21.34
N LYS A 317 -1.27 2.64 -22.50
CA LYS A 317 -2.22 2.89 -23.59
C LYS A 317 -3.58 2.22 -23.31
N ILE A 318 -4.04 2.25 -22.07
CA ILE A 318 -5.41 1.92 -21.67
C ILE A 318 -6.34 2.98 -22.24
N THR A 319 -7.52 2.60 -22.74
CA THR A 319 -8.52 3.52 -23.28
C THR A 319 -9.65 3.77 -22.29
N ASN A 320 -10.37 4.88 -22.45
CA ASN A 320 -11.55 5.18 -21.62
C ASN A 320 -12.67 4.18 -21.87
N GLU A 321 -12.82 3.68 -23.11
CA GLU A 321 -13.80 2.66 -23.48
C GLU A 321 -13.61 1.39 -22.65
N GLN A 322 -12.38 0.90 -22.51
CA GLN A 322 -12.07 -0.27 -21.69
C GLN A 322 -12.49 -0.09 -20.24
N ILE A 323 -12.39 1.13 -19.69
CA ILE A 323 -12.85 1.43 -18.33
C ILE A 323 -14.37 1.44 -18.27
N LEU A 324 -15.02 2.09 -19.24
CA LEU A 324 -16.46 2.25 -19.31
C LEU A 324 -17.23 0.93 -19.54
N GLU A 325 -16.62 -0.04 -20.19
CA GLU A 325 -17.16 -1.39 -20.38
C GLU A 325 -17.13 -2.25 -19.12
N ASN A 326 -16.34 -1.84 -18.11
CA ASN A 326 -16.19 -2.54 -16.83
C ASN A 326 -16.84 -1.83 -15.63
N LEU A 327 -17.74 -0.87 -15.89
CA LEU A 327 -18.53 -0.17 -14.86
C LEU A 327 -19.68 -1.04 -14.24
#